data_976b2cb3ff40f6136dae138522745f98
#
_entry.id   976b2cb3ff40f6136dae138522745f98
#
_cell.length_a   1.000
_cell.length_b   1.000
_cell.length_c   1.000
_cell.angle_alpha   90.00
_cell.angle_beta   90.00
_cell.angle_gamma   90.00
#
_symmetry.space_group_name_H-M   'P 1'
#
loop_
_entity.id
_entity.type
_entity.pdbx_description
1 polymer ?
#
loop_
_entity_poly.entity_id
_entity_poly.type
_entity_poly.pdbx_seq_one_letter_code
_entity_poly.pdbx_strand_id
1 'polypeptide(L)'
;MQSLRLRVKTAWRSKKARTIISFLLLFILMPIFLYACFSDLPNQSSEQRQGTLLVWYPEEGNLTKLVGLGFQEFEKLNPQVTILEQAIPIDEIPERFFKQSQSGLGASVILIFSRNIPRLVSEGVLGEIDRKNLDLSIYNPPTLKQVSYQGKIYGIPLGSRTRVLCYNQKKLQVSPDPLLKQPPTTLAGLVERARKGYSVGIVSSFEDTFWGMAIFGSYLWDDQGRLQPRLDGWAKWLEWLKFASSQPNFILNRQRELLHDAFARGRLTYYVCNSIEIADLKNSLQDDLRVALLPQETQGKAAPILYTRVMVFNRNNSDNENSLGLALGKFLTNPEQQLQAIIQTESFIPTNRRVQIEGNLLPIESVLLQQSQNAVAVPLDDWEKLNKILEEGEFWYERAIAGEISSSAAAQKLTLYIQSYLDQEVRKIN
;
A
#
# COMPACT_ATOMS: atom_id res chain seq x y z
N MET A 1 -11.91 -64.42 54.27
CA MET A 1 -11.12 -63.20 53.83
C MET A 1 -9.67 -63.52 53.54
N GLN A 2 -9.04 -64.58 54.05
CA GLN A 2 -7.59 -64.86 53.69
C GLN A 2 -7.37 -65.44 52.32
N SER A 3 -8.31 -66.10 51.65
CA SER A 3 -8.15 -66.69 50.34
C SER A 3 -8.17 -65.64 49.18
N LEU A 4 -8.81 -64.51 49.40
CA LEU A 4 -8.90 -63.46 48.40
C LEU A 4 -7.56 -62.60 48.30
N ARG A 5 -6.86 -62.46 49.45
CA ARG A 5 -5.59 -61.71 49.48
C ARG A 5 -4.42 -62.45 48.80
N LEU A 6 -4.45 -63.78 48.76
CA LEU A 6 -3.43 -64.59 48.12
C LEU A 6 -3.59 -64.57 46.59
N ARG A 7 -4.83 -64.55 46.07
CA ARG A 7 -5.04 -64.45 44.58
C ARG A 7 -4.69 -63.14 44.00
N VAL A 8 -4.82 -62.04 44.72
CA VAL A 8 -4.44 -60.72 44.25
C VAL A 8 -2.90 -60.53 44.15
N LYS A 9 -2.15 -61.19 45.12
CA LYS A 9 -0.68 -61.10 45.06
C LYS A 9 -0.05 -61.94 43.95
N THR A 10 -0.68 -63.00 43.47
CA THR A 10 -0.19 -63.83 42.37
C THR A 10 -0.48 -63.22 40.99
N ALA A 11 -1.59 -62.48 40.85
CA ALA A 11 -1.91 -61.79 39.60
C ALA A 11 -0.93 -60.66 39.28
N TRP A 12 -0.30 -60.03 40.28
CA TRP A 12 0.62 -58.90 40.09
C TRP A 12 2.03 -59.30 39.62
N ARG A 13 2.36 -60.58 39.59
CA ARG A 13 3.70 -61.12 39.20
C ARG A 13 3.78 -61.53 37.71
N SER A 14 2.70 -61.61 36.97
CA SER A 14 2.76 -61.99 35.55
C SER A 14 3.02 -60.76 34.68
N LYS A 15 3.99 -60.82 33.74
CA LYS A 15 4.30 -59.75 32.81
C LYS A 15 3.07 -59.30 32.00
N LYS A 16 2.17 -60.24 31.65
CA LYS A 16 0.91 -59.96 30.94
C LYS A 16 -0.08 -59.11 31.75
N ALA A 17 -0.22 -59.38 33.06
CA ALA A 17 -1.10 -58.57 33.91
C ALA A 17 -0.59 -57.13 34.09
N ARG A 18 0.73 -56.92 34.17
CA ARG A 18 1.34 -55.57 34.21
C ARG A 18 1.08 -54.81 32.93
N THR A 19 1.16 -55.43 31.75
CA THR A 19 0.92 -54.80 30.45
C THR A 19 -0.56 -54.38 30.29
N ILE A 20 -1.50 -55.24 30.71
CA ILE A 20 -2.95 -54.94 30.66
C ILE A 20 -3.32 -53.81 31.62
N ILE A 21 -2.77 -53.78 32.82
CA ILE A 21 -3.02 -52.72 33.81
C ILE A 21 -2.41 -51.37 33.33
N SER A 22 -1.21 -51.38 32.69
CA SER A 22 -0.61 -50.20 32.08
C SER A 22 -1.42 -49.66 30.90
N PHE A 23 -1.98 -50.52 30.06
CA PHE A 23 -2.88 -50.13 28.98
C PHE A 23 -4.21 -49.57 29.49
N LEU A 24 -4.83 -50.14 30.52
CA LEU A 24 -6.03 -49.64 31.12
C LEU A 24 -5.82 -48.29 31.83
N LEU A 25 -4.69 -48.07 32.50
CA LEU A 25 -4.30 -46.77 33.08
C LEU A 25 -4.04 -45.71 32.03
N LEU A 26 -3.44 -46.08 30.87
CA LEU A 26 -3.26 -45.15 29.74
C LEU A 26 -4.60 -44.72 29.14
N PHE A 27 -5.58 -45.61 29.01
CA PHE A 27 -6.91 -45.32 28.49
C PHE A 27 -7.77 -44.46 29.42
N ILE A 28 -7.53 -44.55 30.76
CA ILE A 28 -8.24 -43.73 31.75
C ILE A 28 -7.56 -42.35 31.93
N LEU A 29 -6.24 -42.26 31.80
CA LEU A 29 -5.50 -41.01 31.94
C LEU A 29 -5.51 -40.16 30.67
N MET A 30 -5.62 -40.76 29.49
CA MET A 30 -5.64 -40.06 28.20
C MET A 30 -6.82 -39.07 28.04
N PRO A 31 -8.09 -39.41 28.38
CA PRO A 31 -9.18 -38.45 28.33
C PRO A 31 -9.07 -37.36 29.42
N ILE A 32 -8.46 -37.66 30.58
CA ILE A 32 -8.23 -36.65 31.62
C ILE A 32 -7.16 -35.67 31.19
N PHE A 33 -6.11 -36.12 30.48
CA PHE A 33 -5.08 -35.26 29.93
C PHE A 33 -5.59 -34.43 28.74
N LEU A 34 -6.42 -35.00 27.87
CA LEU A 34 -7.12 -34.28 26.81
C LEU A 34 -8.10 -33.25 27.40
N TYR A 35 -8.83 -33.59 28.46
CA TYR A 35 -9.73 -32.64 29.12
C TYR A 35 -8.97 -31.48 29.78
N ALA A 36 -7.81 -31.74 30.40
CA ALA A 36 -6.96 -30.70 30.97
C ALA A 36 -6.29 -29.81 29.92
N CYS A 37 -5.92 -30.34 28.75
CA CYS A 37 -5.39 -29.56 27.66
C CYS A 37 -6.46 -28.72 26.92
N PHE A 38 -7.75 -29.10 26.99
CA PHE A 38 -8.84 -28.33 26.41
C PHE A 38 -9.52 -27.36 27.40
N SER A 39 -9.30 -27.54 28.74
CA SER A 39 -9.87 -26.63 29.74
C SER A 39 -9.08 -25.35 29.95
N ASP A 40 -7.83 -25.29 29.48
CA ASP A 40 -6.98 -24.09 29.52
C ASP A 40 -6.94 -23.29 28.20
N LEU A 41 -7.81 -23.62 27.24
CA LEU A 41 -8.12 -22.62 26.21
C LEU A 41 -8.81 -21.47 26.95
N PRO A 42 -8.21 -20.26 26.96
CA PRO A 42 -8.89 -19.10 27.50
C PRO A 42 -10.23 -19.04 26.78
N ASN A 43 -11.29 -19.15 27.58
CA ASN A 43 -12.65 -18.84 27.14
C ASN A 43 -12.60 -17.33 26.78
N GLN A 44 -12.02 -17.00 25.60
CA GLN A 44 -12.33 -15.75 24.94
C GLN A 44 -13.84 -15.89 24.67
N SER A 45 -14.63 -15.42 25.64
CA SER A 45 -15.96 -14.96 25.33
C SER A 45 -15.77 -14.01 24.16
N SER A 46 -15.90 -14.54 22.95
CA SER A 46 -16.06 -13.70 21.77
C SER A 46 -17.33 -12.93 22.09
N GLU A 47 -17.16 -11.68 22.56
CA GLU A 47 -18.29 -10.74 22.58
C GLU A 47 -18.89 -10.86 21.20
N GLN A 48 -20.09 -11.41 21.16
CA GLN A 48 -20.78 -11.75 19.92
C GLN A 48 -21.09 -10.40 19.27
N ARG A 49 -20.27 -10.02 18.30
CA ARG A 49 -20.43 -8.73 17.61
C ARG A 49 -21.76 -8.72 16.90
N GLN A 50 -22.52 -7.64 17.07
CA GLN A 50 -23.83 -7.48 16.47
C GLN A 50 -24.06 -6.04 16.06
N GLY A 51 -24.78 -5.83 14.98
CA GLY A 51 -25.17 -4.50 14.52
C GLY A 51 -24.94 -4.30 13.03
N THR A 52 -25.19 -3.08 12.59
CA THR A 52 -25.05 -2.67 11.17
C THR A 52 -23.94 -1.64 11.03
N LEU A 53 -23.13 -1.79 9.99
CA LEU A 53 -22.07 -0.86 9.62
C LEU A 53 -22.28 -0.38 8.20
N LEU A 54 -22.47 0.93 7.99
CA LEU A 54 -22.53 1.52 6.65
C LEU A 54 -21.11 1.86 6.18
N VAL A 55 -20.70 1.26 5.07
CA VAL A 55 -19.33 1.43 4.53
C VAL A 55 -19.37 1.96 3.10
N TRP A 56 -18.68 3.08 2.86
CA TRP A 56 -18.45 3.57 1.50
C TRP A 56 -17.01 3.29 1.06
N TYR A 57 -16.86 2.83 -0.16
CA TYR A 57 -15.57 2.50 -0.73
C TYR A 57 -15.49 2.89 -2.21
N PRO A 58 -14.26 3.03 -2.76
CA PRO A 58 -14.08 3.44 -4.14
C PRO A 58 -14.61 2.41 -5.15
N GLU A 59 -15.34 2.89 -6.15
CA GLU A 59 -15.68 2.13 -7.34
C GLU A 59 -14.45 2.04 -8.25
N GLU A 60 -13.58 1.07 -7.99
CA GLU A 60 -12.33 0.87 -8.71
C GLU A 60 -12.13 -0.62 -9.05
N GLY A 61 -12.69 -1.09 -10.16
CA GLY A 61 -12.43 -2.39 -10.77
C GLY A 61 -12.24 -3.57 -9.80
N ASN A 62 -11.06 -4.17 -9.80
CA ASN A 62 -10.74 -5.32 -8.94
C ASN A 62 -10.79 -5.00 -7.44
N LEU A 63 -10.50 -3.76 -7.04
CA LEU A 63 -10.57 -3.37 -5.64
C LEU A 63 -12.02 -3.41 -5.10
N THR A 64 -12.98 -2.97 -5.88
CA THR A 64 -14.42 -3.06 -5.53
C THR A 64 -14.80 -4.50 -5.20
N LYS A 65 -14.42 -5.43 -6.08
CA LYS A 65 -14.69 -6.86 -5.87
C LYS A 65 -13.99 -7.42 -4.63
N LEU A 66 -12.72 -7.07 -4.44
CA LEU A 66 -11.94 -7.54 -3.31
C LEU A 66 -12.52 -7.09 -1.97
N VAL A 67 -12.86 -5.80 -1.87
CA VAL A 67 -13.44 -5.21 -0.65
C VAL A 67 -14.77 -5.90 -0.32
N GLY A 68 -15.64 -6.09 -1.31
CA GLY A 68 -16.90 -6.81 -1.13
C GLY A 68 -16.71 -8.26 -0.67
N LEU A 69 -15.72 -8.99 -1.19
CA LEU A 69 -15.40 -10.34 -0.72
C LEU A 69 -14.92 -10.33 0.74
N GLY A 70 -14.07 -9.38 1.12
CA GLY A 70 -13.61 -9.21 2.50
C GLY A 70 -14.77 -8.92 3.47
N PHE A 71 -15.74 -8.10 3.05
CA PHE A 71 -16.93 -7.83 3.85
C PHE A 71 -17.80 -9.08 4.04
N GLN A 72 -18.07 -9.81 2.98
CA GLN A 72 -18.83 -11.07 3.04
C GLN A 72 -18.15 -12.11 3.94
N GLU A 73 -16.84 -12.21 3.91
CA GLU A 73 -16.10 -13.12 4.78
C GLU A 73 -16.15 -12.68 6.24
N PHE A 74 -16.06 -11.37 6.50
CA PHE A 74 -16.23 -10.82 7.85
C PHE A 74 -17.63 -11.10 8.40
N GLU A 75 -18.69 -10.95 7.60
CA GLU A 75 -20.08 -11.26 8.00
C GLU A 75 -20.26 -12.75 8.28
N LYS A 76 -19.67 -13.65 7.49
CA LYS A 76 -19.69 -15.10 7.76
C LYS A 76 -19.09 -15.46 9.12
N LEU A 77 -18.01 -14.77 9.50
CA LEU A 77 -17.36 -14.95 10.80
C LEU A 77 -18.11 -14.25 11.95
N ASN A 78 -18.98 -13.30 11.64
CA ASN A 78 -19.77 -12.52 12.59
C ASN A 78 -21.24 -12.46 12.14
N PRO A 79 -22.04 -13.56 12.28
CA PRO A 79 -23.37 -13.70 11.68
C PRO A 79 -24.43 -12.68 12.14
N GLN A 80 -24.19 -11.95 13.22
CA GLN A 80 -25.07 -10.90 13.72
C GLN A 80 -24.65 -9.49 13.28
N VAL A 81 -23.61 -9.40 12.45
CA VAL A 81 -23.16 -8.14 11.84
C VAL A 81 -23.66 -8.06 10.41
N THR A 82 -24.17 -6.90 10.03
CA THR A 82 -24.55 -6.58 8.64
C THR A 82 -23.73 -5.41 8.15
N ILE A 83 -23.06 -5.57 7.00
CA ILE A 83 -22.34 -4.50 6.32
C ILE A 83 -23.21 -4.00 5.16
N LEU A 84 -23.70 -2.76 5.28
CA LEU A 84 -24.34 -2.06 4.18
C LEU A 84 -23.26 -1.36 3.36
N GLU A 85 -22.92 -1.92 2.22
CA GLU A 85 -21.84 -1.45 1.39
C GLU A 85 -22.32 -0.55 0.24
N GLN A 86 -21.53 0.50 -0.09
CA GLN A 86 -21.80 1.34 -1.23
C GLN A 86 -20.48 1.70 -1.94
N ALA A 87 -20.37 1.30 -3.21
CA ALA A 87 -19.31 1.76 -4.10
C ALA A 87 -19.63 3.16 -4.61
N ILE A 88 -18.65 4.06 -4.59
CA ILE A 88 -18.79 5.48 -4.97
C ILE A 88 -17.51 5.89 -5.74
N PRO A 89 -17.59 6.74 -6.78
CA PRO A 89 -16.42 7.30 -7.42
C PRO A 89 -15.47 7.92 -6.38
N ILE A 90 -14.19 7.58 -6.44
CA ILE A 90 -13.23 7.89 -5.36
C ILE A 90 -13.15 9.38 -5.03
N ASP A 91 -13.24 10.23 -6.05
CA ASP A 91 -13.13 11.68 -5.88
C ASP A 91 -14.40 12.30 -5.25
N GLU A 92 -15.52 11.58 -5.27
CA GLU A 92 -16.77 12.03 -4.67
C GLU A 92 -16.89 11.68 -3.18
N ILE A 93 -16.21 10.61 -2.72
CA ILE A 93 -16.35 10.10 -1.35
C ILE A 93 -16.09 11.18 -0.30
N PRO A 94 -14.98 11.96 -0.33
CA PRO A 94 -14.68 12.93 0.73
C PRO A 94 -15.73 14.03 0.85
N GLU A 95 -16.16 14.57 -0.28
CA GLU A 95 -17.16 15.66 -0.31
C GLU A 95 -18.55 15.18 0.11
N ARG A 96 -18.96 14.01 -0.38
CA ARG A 96 -20.24 13.40 -0.02
C ARG A 96 -20.26 13.01 1.45
N PHE A 97 -19.16 12.46 1.97
CA PHE A 97 -19.01 12.10 3.38
C PHE A 97 -19.12 13.34 4.28
N PHE A 98 -18.41 14.42 3.94
CA PHE A 98 -18.49 15.68 4.67
C PHE A 98 -19.93 16.19 4.77
N LYS A 99 -20.63 16.33 3.64
CA LYS A 99 -21.99 16.84 3.59
C LYS A 99 -22.97 15.99 4.40
N GLN A 100 -22.91 14.67 4.27
CA GLN A 100 -23.85 13.78 4.95
C GLN A 100 -23.52 13.62 6.44
N SER A 101 -22.24 13.61 6.83
CA SER A 101 -21.84 13.54 8.24
C SER A 101 -22.31 14.76 9.05
N GLN A 102 -22.32 15.95 8.43
CA GLN A 102 -22.88 17.16 9.07
C GLN A 102 -24.37 17.03 9.39
N SER A 103 -25.11 16.25 8.60
CA SER A 103 -26.53 15.98 8.80
C SER A 103 -26.81 14.72 9.63
N GLY A 104 -25.78 14.07 10.17
CA GLY A 104 -25.90 12.80 10.92
C GLY A 104 -26.26 11.59 10.06
N LEU A 105 -26.14 11.69 8.73
CA LEU A 105 -26.53 10.66 7.75
C LEU A 105 -25.32 10.02 7.02
N GLY A 106 -24.12 10.37 7.40
CA GLY A 106 -22.89 9.85 6.77
C GLY A 106 -22.66 8.38 7.03
N ALA A 107 -21.85 7.72 6.17
CA ALA A 107 -21.39 6.36 6.42
C ALA A 107 -20.64 6.27 7.75
N SER A 108 -20.74 5.11 8.42
CA SER A 108 -19.96 4.83 9.64
C SER A 108 -18.46 4.75 9.33
N VAL A 109 -18.13 4.22 8.14
CA VAL A 109 -16.74 4.00 7.69
C VAL A 109 -16.62 4.37 6.22
N ILE A 110 -15.51 5.02 5.85
CA ILE A 110 -15.17 5.26 4.44
C ILE A 110 -13.74 4.82 4.13
N LEU A 111 -13.53 4.35 2.90
CA LEU A 111 -12.24 4.00 2.35
C LEU A 111 -11.77 5.10 1.39
N ILE A 112 -10.70 5.81 1.76
CA ILE A 112 -10.20 6.97 1.01
C ILE A 112 -8.67 6.95 0.89
N PHE A 113 -8.11 7.89 0.15
CA PHE A 113 -6.67 8.18 0.25
C PHE A 113 -6.37 8.96 1.52
N SER A 114 -5.26 8.59 2.17
CA SER A 114 -4.79 9.23 3.41
C SER A 114 -4.66 10.75 3.30
N ARG A 115 -4.32 11.27 2.12
CA ARG A 115 -4.21 12.72 1.85
C ARG A 115 -5.49 13.52 2.12
N ASN A 116 -6.64 12.85 2.22
CA ASN A 116 -7.91 13.51 2.54
C ASN A 116 -8.14 13.65 4.06
N ILE A 117 -7.36 12.95 4.90
CA ILE A 117 -7.53 12.99 6.36
C ILE A 117 -7.40 14.41 6.91
N PRO A 118 -6.35 15.22 6.58
CA PRO A 118 -6.21 16.55 7.15
C PRO A 118 -7.44 17.43 6.94
N ARG A 119 -7.97 17.45 5.71
CA ARG A 119 -9.18 18.20 5.37
C ARG A 119 -10.38 17.72 6.20
N LEU A 120 -10.67 16.42 6.21
CA LEU A 120 -11.82 15.87 6.91
C LEU A 120 -11.73 16.02 8.44
N VAL A 121 -10.50 16.03 9.00
CA VAL A 121 -10.27 16.35 10.42
C VAL A 121 -10.55 17.81 10.68
N SER A 122 -10.07 18.73 9.84
CA SER A 122 -10.35 20.19 10.00
C SER A 122 -11.85 20.51 9.85
N GLU A 123 -12.57 19.75 9.05
CA GLU A 123 -14.03 19.83 8.88
C GLU A 123 -14.80 19.18 10.06
N GLY A 124 -14.09 18.53 11.00
CA GLY A 124 -14.64 17.95 12.23
C GLY A 124 -15.49 16.70 12.03
N VAL A 125 -15.37 15.98 10.90
CA VAL A 125 -16.19 14.82 10.56
C VAL A 125 -15.51 13.46 10.81
N LEU A 126 -14.18 13.42 11.04
CA LEU A 126 -13.46 12.18 11.36
C LEU A 126 -13.30 11.95 12.86
N GLY A 127 -13.52 10.69 13.27
CA GLY A 127 -13.21 10.18 14.60
C GLY A 127 -11.74 9.78 14.75
N GLU A 128 -11.15 10.09 15.90
CA GLU A 128 -9.83 9.61 16.30
C GLU A 128 -9.89 8.13 16.70
N ILE A 129 -8.87 7.36 16.36
CA ILE A 129 -8.70 5.98 16.82
C ILE A 129 -7.78 5.99 18.06
N ASP A 130 -8.28 5.50 19.21
CA ASP A 130 -7.43 5.32 20.38
C ASP A 130 -6.34 4.29 20.05
N ARG A 131 -5.08 4.69 20.25
CA ARG A 131 -3.89 3.85 20.01
C ARG A 131 -3.93 2.51 20.76
N LYS A 132 -4.63 2.45 21.89
CA LYS A 132 -4.80 1.21 22.68
C LYS A 132 -5.65 0.18 21.94
N ASN A 133 -6.50 0.61 21.04
CA ASN A 133 -7.40 -0.24 20.27
C ASN A 133 -6.79 -0.81 19.00
N LEU A 134 -5.56 -0.37 18.61
CA LEU A 134 -4.91 -0.77 17.37
C LEU A 134 -3.43 -1.14 17.62
N ASP A 135 -3.04 -2.37 17.30
CA ASP A 135 -1.62 -2.76 17.31
C ASP A 135 -0.90 -2.11 16.13
N LEU A 136 -0.32 -0.94 16.40
CA LEU A 136 0.42 -0.20 15.38
C LEU A 136 1.71 -0.92 14.94
N SER A 137 2.22 -1.86 15.75
CA SER A 137 3.45 -2.57 15.47
C SER A 137 3.39 -3.50 14.26
N ILE A 138 2.18 -3.88 13.83
CA ILE A 138 1.99 -4.75 12.67
C ILE A 138 2.10 -4.00 11.34
N TYR A 139 2.00 -2.67 11.34
CA TYR A 139 2.01 -1.88 10.11
C TYR A 139 3.41 -1.40 9.72
N ASN A 140 3.63 -1.23 8.45
CA ASN A 140 4.85 -0.65 7.91
C ASN A 140 4.99 0.82 8.36
N PRO A 141 6.17 1.25 8.87
CA PRO A 141 6.36 2.60 9.36
C PRO A 141 5.99 3.72 8.36
N PRO A 142 6.26 3.59 7.04
CA PRO A 142 5.81 4.57 6.05
C PRO A 142 4.29 4.77 6.04
N THR A 143 3.50 3.70 6.16
CA THR A 143 2.03 3.79 6.14
C THR A 143 1.47 4.39 7.44
N LEU A 144 2.16 4.19 8.58
CA LEU A 144 1.78 4.84 9.85
C LEU A 144 1.92 6.35 9.80
N LYS A 145 2.93 6.89 9.11
CA LYS A 145 3.07 8.33 8.88
C LYS A 145 1.87 8.90 8.11
N GLN A 146 1.23 8.07 7.28
CA GLN A 146 0.09 8.45 6.44
C GLN A 146 -1.29 8.20 7.07
N VAL A 147 -1.36 7.79 8.33
CA VAL A 147 -2.59 7.74 9.13
C VAL A 147 -2.48 8.57 10.41
N SER A 148 -1.29 9.13 10.68
CA SER A 148 -1.01 9.98 11.84
C SER A 148 -1.06 11.44 11.44
N TYR A 149 -1.93 12.22 12.07
CA TYR A 149 -2.09 13.66 11.85
C TYR A 149 -2.14 14.37 13.20
N GLN A 150 -1.32 15.40 13.38
CA GLN A 150 -1.21 16.16 14.64
C GLN A 150 -1.04 15.24 15.87
N GLY A 151 -0.21 14.19 15.74
CA GLY A 151 0.08 13.24 16.81
C GLY A 151 -1.02 12.21 17.11
N LYS A 152 -2.16 12.23 16.41
CA LYS A 152 -3.30 11.34 16.58
C LYS A 152 -3.44 10.38 15.40
N ILE A 153 -4.12 9.24 15.61
CA ILE A 153 -4.40 8.25 14.56
C ILE A 153 -5.83 8.44 14.08
N TYR A 154 -6.00 8.59 12.77
CA TYR A 154 -7.31 8.81 12.16
C TYR A 154 -7.73 7.72 11.16
N GLY A 155 -6.89 6.69 10.96
CA GLY A 155 -7.25 5.64 10.03
C GLY A 155 -6.46 4.36 10.23
N ILE A 156 -6.95 3.29 9.62
CA ILE A 156 -6.28 2.00 9.48
C ILE A 156 -5.73 1.92 8.07
N PRO A 157 -4.41 1.75 7.88
CA PRO A 157 -3.83 1.67 6.54
C PRO A 157 -4.16 0.32 5.89
N LEU A 158 -4.92 0.33 4.79
CA LEU A 158 -5.37 -0.88 4.11
C LEU A 158 -4.39 -1.39 3.06
N GLY A 159 -3.85 -0.49 2.25
CA GLY A 159 -2.93 -0.83 1.18
C GLY A 159 -2.25 0.40 0.62
N SER A 160 -1.14 0.18 -0.10
CA SER A 160 -0.39 1.27 -0.70
C SER A 160 -0.19 1.06 -2.20
N ARG A 161 0.15 2.13 -2.89
CA ARG A 161 0.52 2.13 -4.30
C ARG A 161 1.69 3.07 -4.55
N THR A 162 2.45 2.77 -5.60
CA THR A 162 3.59 3.59 -6.03
C THR A 162 3.87 3.38 -7.51
N ARG A 163 4.89 4.02 -8.07
CA ARG A 163 5.31 3.81 -9.46
C ARG A 163 6.42 2.78 -9.54
N VAL A 164 6.41 2.04 -10.64
CA VAL A 164 7.38 1.00 -11.00
C VAL A 164 7.65 1.03 -12.51
N LEU A 165 8.60 0.23 -12.98
CA LEU A 165 8.85 0.04 -14.40
C LEU A 165 8.10 -1.20 -14.90
N CYS A 166 6.99 -1.00 -15.62
CA CYS A 166 6.31 -2.04 -16.35
C CYS A 166 7.04 -2.33 -17.68
N TYR A 167 7.19 -3.61 -18.06
CA TYR A 167 7.78 -3.96 -19.34
C TYR A 167 7.12 -5.18 -20.00
N ASN A 168 7.19 -5.20 -21.35
CA ASN A 168 6.65 -6.31 -22.14
C ASN A 168 7.75 -7.35 -22.37
N GLN A 169 7.67 -8.48 -21.68
CA GLN A 169 8.65 -9.56 -21.71
C GLN A 169 8.83 -10.16 -23.12
N LYS A 170 7.73 -10.33 -23.87
CA LYS A 170 7.77 -10.89 -25.23
C LYS A 170 8.67 -10.08 -26.15
N LYS A 171 8.62 -8.74 -26.06
CA LYS A 171 9.48 -7.86 -26.83
C LYS A 171 10.97 -8.02 -26.50
N LEU A 172 11.30 -8.37 -25.25
CA LEU A 172 12.68 -8.57 -24.83
C LEU A 172 13.21 -9.94 -25.25
N GLN A 173 12.36 -10.97 -25.25
CA GLN A 173 12.77 -12.34 -25.58
C GLN A 173 13.25 -12.52 -27.02
N VAL A 174 12.77 -11.70 -27.96
CA VAL A 174 13.21 -11.76 -29.37
C VAL A 174 14.61 -11.20 -29.59
N SER A 175 15.20 -10.55 -28.60
CA SER A 175 16.57 -10.03 -28.72
C SER A 175 17.60 -11.15 -28.80
N PRO A 176 18.56 -11.09 -29.72
CA PRO A 176 19.70 -12.02 -29.73
C PRO A 176 20.68 -11.74 -28.59
N ASP A 177 20.70 -10.53 -28.01
CA ASP A 177 21.57 -10.12 -26.93
C ASP A 177 20.95 -10.51 -25.56
N PRO A 178 21.56 -11.44 -24.78
CA PRO A 178 21.05 -11.84 -23.49
C PRO A 178 20.89 -10.68 -22.49
N LEU A 179 21.73 -9.66 -22.56
CA LEU A 179 21.69 -8.50 -21.68
C LEU A 179 20.41 -7.65 -21.95
N LEU A 180 19.88 -7.71 -23.16
CA LEU A 180 18.65 -7.02 -23.52
C LEU A 180 17.39 -7.77 -23.10
N LYS A 181 17.49 -9.04 -22.68
CA LYS A 181 16.37 -9.82 -22.19
C LYS A 181 15.95 -9.48 -20.75
N GLN A 182 16.79 -8.72 -20.04
CA GLN A 182 16.50 -8.22 -18.69
C GLN A 182 16.10 -6.73 -18.74
N PRO A 183 15.25 -6.25 -17.83
CA PRO A 183 14.92 -4.83 -17.75
C PRO A 183 16.16 -4.00 -17.38
N PRO A 184 16.26 -2.74 -17.84
CA PRO A 184 17.36 -1.86 -17.46
C PRO A 184 17.23 -1.46 -15.99
N THR A 185 18.36 -1.46 -15.27
CA THR A 185 18.44 -1.07 -13.86
C THR A 185 18.98 0.35 -13.66
N THR A 186 19.48 0.97 -14.73
CA THR A 186 20.04 2.33 -14.70
C THR A 186 19.36 3.26 -15.71
N LEU A 187 19.45 4.56 -15.47
CA LEU A 187 18.94 5.59 -16.39
C LEU A 187 19.65 5.51 -17.74
N ALA A 188 20.97 5.31 -17.73
CA ALA A 188 21.75 5.11 -18.95
C ALA A 188 21.29 3.87 -19.71
N GLY A 189 21.06 2.77 -19.01
CA GLY A 189 20.51 1.54 -19.59
C GLY A 189 19.14 1.74 -20.22
N LEU A 190 18.25 2.52 -19.61
CA LEU A 190 16.93 2.83 -20.17
C LEU A 190 17.03 3.61 -21.49
N VAL A 191 17.92 4.61 -21.55
CA VAL A 191 18.21 5.37 -22.79
C VAL A 191 18.81 4.47 -23.86
N GLU A 192 19.74 3.60 -23.50
CA GLU A 192 20.33 2.63 -24.45
C GLU A 192 19.28 1.70 -25.07
N ARG A 193 18.30 1.24 -24.27
CA ARG A 193 17.15 0.48 -24.79
C ARG A 193 16.39 1.26 -25.85
N ALA A 194 16.08 2.53 -25.58
CA ALA A 194 15.38 3.37 -26.56
C ALA A 194 16.16 3.52 -27.87
N ARG A 195 17.49 3.73 -27.80
CA ARG A 195 18.38 3.80 -28.98
C ARG A 195 18.43 2.51 -29.78
N LYS A 196 18.28 1.36 -29.11
CA LYS A 196 18.22 0.04 -29.74
C LYS A 196 16.82 -0.34 -30.26
N GLY A 197 15.86 0.59 -30.26
CA GLY A 197 14.52 0.38 -30.83
C GLY A 197 13.47 -0.09 -29.82
N TYR A 198 13.80 -0.21 -28.53
CA TYR A 198 12.83 -0.54 -27.48
C TYR A 198 12.14 0.73 -26.99
N SER A 199 10.86 0.88 -27.30
CA SER A 199 10.11 2.10 -26.95
C SER A 199 9.88 2.22 -25.44
N VAL A 200 10.12 3.44 -24.93
CA VAL A 200 9.98 3.82 -23.52
C VAL A 200 8.91 4.90 -23.40
N GLY A 201 7.96 4.75 -22.50
CA GLY A 201 6.93 5.74 -22.16
C GLY A 201 7.05 6.21 -20.72
N ILE A 202 7.09 7.52 -20.51
CA ILE A 202 7.03 8.15 -19.19
C ILE A 202 5.98 9.27 -19.23
N VAL A 203 5.09 9.30 -18.24
CA VAL A 203 4.13 10.42 -18.10
C VAL A 203 4.89 11.67 -17.72
N SER A 204 4.75 12.72 -18.56
CA SER A 204 5.46 13.98 -18.42
C SER A 204 4.72 14.93 -17.49
N SER A 205 4.91 14.74 -16.18
CA SER A 205 4.50 15.69 -15.14
C SER A 205 5.50 15.70 -14.01
N PHE A 206 5.50 16.73 -13.20
CA PHE A 206 6.36 16.80 -12.02
C PHE A 206 6.06 15.69 -11.04
N GLU A 207 4.80 15.42 -10.77
CA GLU A 207 4.37 14.35 -9.86
C GLU A 207 4.73 12.95 -10.40
N ASP A 208 4.51 12.70 -11.70
CA ASP A 208 4.79 11.40 -12.29
C ASP A 208 6.27 11.09 -12.41
N THR A 209 7.08 12.13 -12.54
CA THR A 209 8.55 12.03 -12.63
C THR A 209 9.25 12.33 -11.31
N PHE A 210 8.52 12.55 -10.21
CA PHE A 210 9.08 12.89 -8.90
C PHE A 210 10.16 11.89 -8.43
N TRP A 211 10.00 10.61 -8.77
CA TRP A 211 10.91 9.52 -8.40
C TRP A 211 12.37 9.74 -8.82
N GLY A 212 12.60 10.46 -9.90
CA GLY A 212 13.93 10.60 -10.48
C GLY A 212 14.79 11.66 -9.79
N MET A 213 14.18 12.63 -9.09
CA MET A 213 14.96 13.68 -8.43
C MET A 213 15.86 13.12 -7.32
N ALA A 214 15.41 12.08 -6.61
CA ALA A 214 16.19 11.43 -5.55
C ALA A 214 17.45 10.72 -6.09
N ILE A 215 17.44 10.26 -7.33
CA ILE A 215 18.60 9.65 -8.00
C ILE A 215 19.79 10.64 -8.06
N PHE A 216 19.50 11.93 -8.17
CA PHE A 216 20.48 12.99 -8.21
C PHE A 216 20.65 13.74 -6.88
N GLY A 217 20.17 13.13 -5.77
CA GLY A 217 20.32 13.66 -4.42
C GLY A 217 19.39 14.82 -4.06
N SER A 218 18.27 14.99 -4.79
CA SER A 218 17.21 15.92 -4.41
C SER A 218 16.16 15.24 -3.54
N TYR A 219 15.67 15.97 -2.58
CA TYR A 219 14.58 15.56 -1.69
C TYR A 219 13.81 16.78 -1.19
N LEU A 220 12.58 16.56 -0.74
CA LEU A 220 11.79 17.57 -0.04
C LEU A 220 11.88 17.43 1.47
N TRP A 221 11.96 16.21 1.99
CA TRP A 221 12.08 15.92 3.42
C TRP A 221 13.46 15.35 3.74
N ASP A 222 14.03 15.81 4.86
CA ASP A 222 15.27 15.26 5.40
C ASP A 222 15.05 13.86 6.02
N ASP A 223 16.13 13.23 6.47
CA ASP A 223 16.08 11.89 7.09
C ASP A 223 15.24 11.85 8.39
N GLN A 224 14.97 13.02 9.00
CA GLN A 224 14.13 13.15 10.17
C GLN A 224 12.65 13.40 9.81
N GLY A 225 12.33 13.46 8.52
CA GLY A 225 10.99 13.69 8.00
C GLY A 225 10.54 15.15 8.10
N ARG A 226 11.44 16.10 8.25
CA ARG A 226 11.13 17.54 8.24
C ARG A 226 11.18 18.06 6.81
N LEU A 227 10.23 18.89 6.44
CA LEU A 227 10.22 19.54 5.12
C LEU A 227 11.40 20.52 5.03
N GLN A 228 12.47 20.07 4.42
CA GLN A 228 13.72 20.79 4.20
C GLN A 228 14.24 20.53 2.80
N PRO A 229 13.69 21.21 1.77
CA PRO A 229 13.93 20.88 0.38
C PRO A 229 15.37 21.13 -0.05
N ARG A 230 15.91 20.17 -0.79
CA ARG A 230 17.16 20.27 -1.52
C ARG A 230 16.90 19.88 -2.98
N LEU A 231 16.96 20.86 -3.90
CA LEU A 231 16.53 20.71 -5.29
C LEU A 231 17.66 20.81 -6.33
N ASP A 232 18.93 20.83 -5.91
CA ASP A 232 20.08 20.88 -6.85
C ASP A 232 20.09 19.71 -7.84
N GLY A 233 19.72 18.53 -7.38
CA GLY A 233 19.62 17.33 -8.21
C GLY A 233 18.40 17.34 -9.13
N TRP A 234 17.37 18.12 -8.83
CA TRP A 234 16.21 18.24 -9.71
C TRP A 234 16.55 18.89 -11.05
N ALA A 235 17.44 19.86 -11.05
CA ALA A 235 17.96 20.42 -12.31
C ALA A 235 18.60 19.34 -13.19
N LYS A 236 19.43 18.46 -12.60
CA LYS A 236 20.06 17.33 -13.32
C LYS A 236 19.04 16.32 -13.81
N TRP A 237 17.99 16.08 -13.04
CA TRP A 237 16.88 15.21 -13.43
C TRP A 237 16.12 15.78 -14.65
N LEU A 238 15.80 17.06 -14.64
CA LEU A 238 15.17 17.74 -15.78
C LEU A 238 16.06 17.71 -17.04
N GLU A 239 17.37 17.92 -16.89
CA GLU A 239 18.33 17.79 -17.99
C GLU A 239 18.35 16.37 -18.55
N TRP A 240 18.32 15.35 -17.68
CA TRP A 240 18.25 13.98 -18.10
C TRP A 240 16.94 13.65 -18.83
N LEU A 241 15.79 14.13 -18.35
CA LEU A 241 14.50 13.96 -19.04
C LEU A 241 14.50 14.58 -20.43
N LYS A 242 15.02 15.78 -20.59
CA LYS A 242 15.18 16.45 -21.89
C LYS A 242 16.12 15.66 -22.82
N PHE A 243 17.25 15.22 -22.31
CA PHE A 243 18.19 14.39 -23.06
C PHE A 243 17.54 13.05 -23.46
N ALA A 244 16.85 12.38 -22.55
CA ALA A 244 16.18 11.12 -22.83
C ALA A 244 15.06 11.27 -23.87
N SER A 245 14.24 12.31 -23.76
CA SER A 245 13.16 12.60 -24.73
C SER A 245 13.65 12.98 -26.13
N SER A 246 14.90 13.44 -26.27
CA SER A 246 15.51 13.68 -27.58
C SER A 246 15.99 12.40 -28.27
N GLN A 247 15.99 11.26 -27.57
CA GLN A 247 16.41 9.98 -28.12
C GLN A 247 15.27 9.31 -28.91
N PRO A 248 15.58 8.56 -29.97
CA PRO A 248 14.56 7.81 -30.70
C PRO A 248 13.87 6.82 -29.75
N ASN A 249 12.56 6.60 -29.96
CA ASN A 249 11.72 5.69 -29.17
C ASN A 249 11.59 6.02 -27.68
N PHE A 250 12.03 7.19 -27.21
CA PHE A 250 11.79 7.65 -25.85
C PHE A 250 10.68 8.70 -25.85
N ILE A 251 9.56 8.43 -25.21
CA ILE A 251 8.32 9.19 -25.28
C ILE A 251 8.02 9.79 -23.91
N LEU A 252 8.06 11.11 -23.81
CA LEU A 252 7.44 11.87 -22.72
C LEU A 252 6.08 12.38 -23.20
N ASN A 253 5.00 12.00 -22.52
CA ASN A 253 3.66 12.44 -22.87
C ASN A 253 2.86 12.75 -21.61
N ARG A 254 2.13 13.86 -21.61
CA ARG A 254 1.27 14.27 -20.48
C ARG A 254 0.01 13.42 -20.36
N GLN A 255 -0.47 12.85 -21.46
CA GLN A 255 -1.68 12.03 -21.48
C GLN A 255 -1.33 10.59 -21.07
N ARG A 256 -1.58 10.29 -19.80
CA ARG A 256 -1.34 8.96 -19.21
C ARG A 256 -2.08 7.87 -19.98
N GLU A 257 -3.33 8.13 -20.34
CA GLU A 257 -4.21 7.19 -21.03
C GLU A 257 -3.62 6.75 -22.38
N LEU A 258 -2.97 7.66 -23.11
CA LEU A 258 -2.31 7.32 -24.38
C LEU A 258 -1.12 6.40 -24.18
N LEU A 259 -0.32 6.62 -23.13
CA LEU A 259 0.83 5.77 -22.82
C LEU A 259 0.37 4.41 -22.29
N HIS A 260 -0.63 4.39 -21.41
CA HIS A 260 -1.26 3.18 -20.92
C HIS A 260 -1.79 2.32 -22.07
N ASP A 261 -2.61 2.89 -22.95
CA ASP A 261 -3.16 2.20 -24.11
C ASP A 261 -2.08 1.72 -25.09
N ALA A 262 -1.05 2.53 -25.31
CA ALA A 262 0.08 2.14 -26.16
C ALA A 262 0.84 0.95 -25.55
N PHE A 263 1.01 0.91 -24.23
CA PHE A 263 1.66 -0.20 -23.56
C PHE A 263 0.75 -1.46 -23.53
N ALA A 264 -0.51 -1.31 -23.19
CA ALA A 264 -1.51 -2.38 -23.17
C ALA A 264 -1.66 -3.08 -24.53
N ARG A 265 -1.55 -2.30 -25.63
CA ARG A 265 -1.55 -2.84 -27.01
C ARG A 265 -0.18 -3.32 -27.49
N GLY A 266 0.81 -3.41 -26.61
CA GLY A 266 2.17 -3.86 -26.93
C GLY A 266 2.94 -2.90 -27.87
N ARG A 267 2.55 -1.63 -28.00
CA ARG A 267 3.29 -0.63 -28.79
C ARG A 267 4.49 -0.09 -28.05
N LEU A 268 4.43 0.00 -26.70
CA LEU A 268 5.57 0.29 -25.87
C LEU A 268 6.23 -0.97 -25.36
N THR A 269 7.55 -0.91 -25.11
CA THR A 269 8.31 -1.97 -24.49
C THR A 269 8.43 -1.73 -22.98
N TYR A 270 8.66 -0.49 -22.58
CA TYR A 270 8.78 -0.04 -21.21
C TYR A 270 7.81 1.09 -20.95
N TYR A 271 7.20 1.08 -19.77
CA TYR A 271 6.30 2.13 -19.31
C TYR A 271 6.48 2.34 -17.81
N VAL A 272 6.74 3.58 -17.38
CA VAL A 272 6.71 3.91 -15.95
C VAL A 272 5.25 4.00 -15.55
N CYS A 273 4.73 2.90 -15.01
CA CYS A 273 3.33 2.72 -14.65
C CYS A 273 3.08 3.03 -13.16
N ASN A 274 1.85 3.39 -12.83
CA ASN A 274 1.37 3.34 -11.46
C ASN A 274 0.96 1.89 -11.14
N SER A 275 1.24 1.41 -9.92
CA SER A 275 0.90 0.02 -9.55
C SER A 275 -0.59 -0.31 -9.70
N ILE A 276 -1.49 0.67 -9.59
CA ILE A 276 -2.93 0.46 -9.82
C ILE A 276 -3.28 0.04 -11.26
N GLU A 277 -2.43 0.41 -12.22
CA GLU A 277 -2.64 0.07 -13.65
C GLU A 277 -2.28 -1.39 -13.96
N ILE A 278 -1.55 -2.07 -13.05
CA ILE A 278 -1.00 -3.41 -13.30
C ILE A 278 -2.11 -4.44 -13.59
N ALA A 279 -3.21 -4.39 -12.85
CA ALA A 279 -4.32 -5.31 -13.05
C ALA A 279 -4.91 -5.21 -14.48
N ASP A 280 -5.14 -3.99 -14.97
CA ASP A 280 -5.67 -3.76 -16.33
C ASP A 280 -4.63 -4.11 -17.38
N LEU A 281 -3.37 -3.78 -17.14
CA LEU A 281 -2.26 -4.16 -18.03
C LEU A 281 -2.08 -5.67 -18.09
N LYS A 282 -2.29 -6.39 -16.99
CA LYS A 282 -2.24 -7.84 -16.96
C LYS A 282 -3.40 -8.48 -17.72
N ASN A 283 -4.61 -7.91 -17.63
CA ASN A 283 -5.74 -8.34 -18.46
C ASN A 283 -5.43 -8.24 -19.97
N SER A 284 -4.67 -7.20 -20.36
CA SER A 284 -4.32 -6.95 -21.76
C SER A 284 -3.11 -7.75 -22.25
N LEU A 285 -2.05 -7.82 -21.45
CA LEU A 285 -0.75 -8.41 -21.82
C LEU A 285 -0.52 -9.81 -21.25
N GLN A 286 -1.32 -10.24 -20.29
CA GLN A 286 -1.24 -11.55 -19.63
C GLN A 286 0.18 -11.87 -19.15
N ASP A 287 0.73 -13.01 -19.56
CA ASP A 287 2.07 -13.47 -19.18
C ASP A 287 3.21 -12.66 -19.83
N ASP A 288 2.91 -11.76 -20.75
CA ASP A 288 3.91 -10.87 -21.35
C ASP A 288 4.20 -9.64 -20.43
N LEU A 289 3.31 -9.31 -19.49
CA LEU A 289 3.56 -8.23 -18.51
C LEU A 289 4.57 -8.69 -17.47
N ARG A 290 5.56 -7.83 -17.22
CA ARG A 290 6.51 -7.94 -16.10
C ARG A 290 6.71 -6.56 -15.48
N VAL A 291 7.19 -6.59 -14.25
CA VAL A 291 7.48 -5.38 -13.47
C VAL A 291 8.91 -5.44 -12.97
N ALA A 292 9.57 -4.31 -12.96
CA ALA A 292 10.91 -4.10 -12.40
C ALA A 292 10.93 -2.85 -11.51
N LEU A 293 11.95 -2.73 -10.69
CA LEU A 293 12.25 -1.49 -9.99
C LEU A 293 12.48 -0.36 -10.99
N LEU A 294 12.14 0.85 -10.60
CA LEU A 294 12.53 2.04 -11.36
C LEU A 294 14.05 2.09 -11.49
N PRO A 295 14.58 2.53 -12.64
CA PRO A 295 16.00 2.69 -12.83
C PRO A 295 16.62 3.61 -11.78
N GLN A 296 17.84 3.32 -11.39
CA GLN A 296 18.60 4.05 -10.38
C GLN A 296 20.01 4.33 -10.86
N GLU A 297 20.79 5.05 -10.10
CA GLU A 297 22.22 5.25 -10.34
C GLU A 297 23.00 4.88 -9.07
N THR A 298 24.32 4.75 -9.19
CA THR A 298 25.19 4.44 -8.06
C THR A 298 25.07 5.46 -6.92
N GLN A 299 24.71 6.69 -7.26
CA GLN A 299 24.64 7.84 -6.35
C GLN A 299 23.28 7.99 -5.67
N GLY A 300 22.22 7.34 -6.16
CA GLY A 300 20.89 7.49 -5.61
C GLY A 300 19.86 6.52 -6.18
N LYS A 301 18.85 6.24 -5.37
CA LYS A 301 17.74 5.36 -5.71
C LYS A 301 16.53 6.15 -6.17
N ALA A 302 15.76 5.57 -7.07
CA ALA A 302 14.45 6.09 -7.42
C ALA A 302 13.52 6.08 -6.20
N ALA A 303 12.91 7.24 -5.90
CA ALA A 303 12.04 7.41 -4.73
C ALA A 303 10.68 7.99 -5.14
N PRO A 304 9.77 7.17 -5.69
CA PRO A 304 8.42 7.60 -6.03
C PRO A 304 7.60 7.91 -4.78
N ILE A 305 6.53 8.72 -4.94
CA ILE A 305 5.59 8.99 -3.85
C ILE A 305 4.82 7.71 -3.52
N LEU A 306 4.67 7.41 -2.22
CA LEU A 306 3.80 6.36 -1.70
C LEU A 306 2.42 6.95 -1.39
N TYR A 307 1.38 6.35 -1.95
CA TYR A 307 -0.01 6.69 -1.67
C TYR A 307 -0.66 5.57 -0.88
N THR A 308 -1.19 5.88 0.29
CA THR A 308 -1.84 4.88 1.15
C THR A 308 -3.35 5.06 1.12
N ARG A 309 -4.05 3.96 0.88
CA ARG A 309 -5.49 3.86 1.09
C ARG A 309 -5.75 3.51 2.52
N VAL A 310 -6.73 4.17 3.11
CA VAL A 310 -7.04 4.07 4.53
C VAL A 310 -8.52 3.90 4.76
N MET A 311 -8.84 3.23 5.84
CA MET A 311 -10.17 3.12 6.40
C MET A 311 -10.28 4.14 7.54
N VAL A 312 -11.21 5.08 7.43
CA VAL A 312 -11.44 6.13 8.42
C VAL A 312 -12.86 6.08 8.94
N PHE A 313 -13.10 6.64 10.12
CA PHE A 313 -14.32 6.51 10.89
C PHE A 313 -15.05 7.83 11.01
N ASN A 314 -16.39 7.78 10.95
CA ASN A 314 -17.21 8.95 11.20
C ASN A 314 -17.11 9.35 12.67
N ARG A 315 -16.94 10.64 12.94
CA ARG A 315 -16.90 11.17 14.31
C ARG A 315 -18.22 10.93 15.07
N ASN A 316 -19.33 10.86 14.35
CA ASN A 316 -20.66 10.70 14.93
C ASN A 316 -21.07 9.23 15.17
N ASN A 317 -20.15 8.28 14.92
CA ASN A 317 -20.40 6.87 15.20
C ASN A 317 -20.72 6.62 16.67
N SER A 318 -21.65 5.72 16.92
CA SER A 318 -21.83 5.09 18.22
C SER A 318 -20.58 4.25 18.61
N ASP A 319 -20.43 3.92 19.88
CA ASP A 319 -19.39 3.04 20.39
C ASP A 319 -19.40 1.67 19.69
N ASN A 320 -20.62 1.16 19.40
CA ASN A 320 -20.79 -0.10 18.68
C ASN A 320 -20.29 -0.02 17.23
N GLU A 321 -20.63 1.02 16.48
CA GLU A 321 -20.16 1.24 15.10
C GLU A 321 -18.64 1.38 15.09
N ASN A 322 -18.04 2.12 16.03
CA ASN A 322 -16.60 2.21 16.18
C ASN A 322 -15.95 0.86 16.47
N SER A 323 -16.55 0.06 17.37
CA SER A 323 -16.06 -1.29 17.71
C SER A 323 -16.14 -2.22 16.49
N LEU A 324 -17.25 -2.22 15.77
CA LEU A 324 -17.45 -3.02 14.55
C LEU A 324 -16.47 -2.58 13.43
N GLY A 325 -16.35 -1.29 13.22
CA GLY A 325 -15.41 -0.74 12.22
C GLY A 325 -13.96 -1.09 12.54
N LEU A 326 -13.54 -0.99 13.80
CA LEU A 326 -12.20 -1.42 14.24
C LEU A 326 -11.97 -2.92 14.03
N ALA A 327 -12.99 -3.75 14.33
CA ALA A 327 -12.91 -5.19 14.11
C ALA A 327 -12.78 -5.52 12.61
N LEU A 328 -13.57 -4.86 11.75
CA LEU A 328 -13.49 -4.99 10.30
C LEU A 328 -12.12 -4.54 9.78
N GLY A 329 -11.61 -3.39 10.22
CA GLY A 329 -10.30 -2.90 9.81
C GLY A 329 -9.15 -3.82 10.21
N LYS A 330 -9.17 -4.37 11.43
CA LYS A 330 -8.21 -5.39 11.89
C LYS A 330 -8.30 -6.67 11.07
N PHE A 331 -9.51 -7.08 10.71
CA PHE A 331 -9.74 -8.24 9.85
C PHE A 331 -9.15 -8.02 8.46
N LEU A 332 -9.49 -6.93 7.78
CA LEU A 332 -9.01 -6.61 6.43
C LEU A 332 -7.48 -6.39 6.37
N THR A 333 -6.86 -6.07 7.51
CA THR A 333 -5.41 -5.81 7.58
C THR A 333 -4.63 -6.94 8.25
N ASN A 334 -5.25 -8.07 8.58
CA ASN A 334 -4.50 -9.23 9.04
C ASN A 334 -3.65 -9.83 7.90
N PRO A 335 -2.61 -10.62 8.19
CA PRO A 335 -1.71 -11.14 7.16
C PRO A 335 -2.41 -11.98 6.09
N GLU A 336 -3.42 -12.74 6.47
CA GLU A 336 -4.16 -13.64 5.57
C GLU A 336 -5.01 -12.84 4.57
N GLN A 337 -5.81 -11.89 5.04
CA GLN A 337 -6.61 -11.03 4.18
C GLN A 337 -5.75 -10.14 3.27
N GLN A 338 -4.63 -9.65 3.78
CA GLN A 338 -3.70 -8.88 2.96
C GLN A 338 -3.02 -9.74 1.88
N LEU A 339 -2.69 -11.00 2.18
CA LEU A 339 -2.17 -11.93 1.17
C LEU A 339 -3.21 -12.27 0.11
N GLN A 340 -4.47 -12.48 0.50
CA GLN A 340 -5.58 -12.67 -0.44
C GLN A 340 -5.76 -11.43 -1.33
N ALA A 341 -5.68 -10.23 -0.76
CA ALA A 341 -5.75 -8.98 -1.50
C ALA A 341 -4.64 -8.89 -2.56
N ILE A 342 -3.43 -9.26 -2.23
CA ILE A 342 -2.28 -9.29 -3.13
C ILE A 342 -2.55 -10.23 -4.32
N ILE A 343 -2.94 -11.49 -4.02
CA ILE A 343 -3.17 -12.51 -5.05
C ILE A 343 -4.31 -12.12 -5.99
N GLN A 344 -5.35 -11.47 -5.48
CA GLN A 344 -6.54 -11.14 -6.27
C GLN A 344 -6.42 -9.85 -7.08
N THR A 345 -5.64 -8.87 -6.61
CA THR A 345 -5.54 -7.56 -7.26
C THR A 345 -4.26 -7.37 -8.08
N GLU A 346 -3.20 -8.11 -7.72
CA GLU A 346 -1.87 -8.02 -8.36
C GLU A 346 -1.27 -6.60 -8.42
N SER A 347 -1.90 -5.65 -7.76
CA SER A 347 -1.54 -4.22 -7.73
C SER A 347 -1.40 -3.66 -6.32
N PHE A 348 -1.63 -4.50 -5.32
CA PHE A 348 -1.75 -4.12 -3.93
C PHE A 348 -0.41 -4.27 -3.19
N ILE A 349 0.00 -3.24 -2.49
CA ILE A 349 1.17 -3.28 -1.60
C ILE A 349 0.65 -3.41 -0.17
N PRO A 350 0.98 -4.50 0.55
CA PRO A 350 0.47 -4.72 1.90
C PRO A 350 0.99 -3.67 2.87
N THR A 351 0.15 -3.28 3.80
CA THR A 351 0.54 -2.39 4.91
C THR A 351 0.98 -3.16 6.14
N ASN A 352 0.56 -4.42 6.27
CA ASN A 352 0.96 -5.30 7.34
C ASN A 352 2.35 -5.91 7.05
N ARG A 353 3.34 -5.58 7.88
CA ARG A 353 4.73 -6.03 7.71
C ARG A 353 4.96 -7.53 7.96
N ARG A 354 3.95 -8.23 8.49
CA ARG A 354 4.01 -9.68 8.71
C ARG A 354 3.66 -10.48 7.45
N VAL A 355 3.14 -9.81 6.40
CA VAL A 355 2.87 -10.45 5.10
C VAL A 355 4.19 -10.80 4.44
N GLN A 356 4.37 -12.07 4.14
CA GLN A 356 5.54 -12.58 3.42
C GLN A 356 5.19 -12.80 1.96
N ILE A 357 6.00 -12.26 1.06
CA ILE A 357 5.83 -12.38 -0.39
C ILE A 357 7.02 -13.17 -0.91
N GLU A 358 6.76 -14.38 -1.41
CA GLU A 358 7.77 -15.18 -2.07
C GLU A 358 7.94 -14.74 -3.53
N GLY A 359 9.09 -14.14 -3.84
CA GLY A 359 9.35 -13.55 -5.16
C GLY A 359 9.26 -14.52 -6.34
N ASN A 360 9.44 -15.82 -6.11
CA ASN A 360 9.27 -16.84 -7.15
C ASN A 360 7.79 -17.11 -7.49
N LEU A 361 6.89 -16.94 -6.52
CA LEU A 361 5.45 -17.17 -6.69
C LEU A 361 4.71 -15.89 -7.06
N LEU A 362 5.12 -14.76 -6.50
CA LEU A 362 4.50 -13.45 -6.63
C LEU A 362 5.54 -12.41 -7.08
N PRO A 363 6.08 -12.54 -8.31
CA PRO A 363 7.21 -11.70 -8.75
C PRO A 363 6.85 -10.22 -8.90
N ILE A 364 5.64 -9.88 -9.33
CA ILE A 364 5.17 -8.49 -9.47
C ILE A 364 5.07 -7.85 -8.08
N GLU A 365 4.41 -8.53 -7.16
CA GLU A 365 4.13 -8.05 -5.81
C GLU A 365 5.42 -7.91 -4.98
N SER A 366 6.37 -8.80 -5.20
CA SER A 366 7.72 -8.71 -4.61
C SER A 366 8.44 -7.43 -5.05
N VAL A 367 8.38 -7.08 -6.33
CA VAL A 367 8.96 -5.84 -6.86
C VAL A 367 8.22 -4.61 -6.30
N LEU A 368 6.89 -4.65 -6.22
CA LEU A 368 6.09 -3.57 -5.64
C LEU A 368 6.47 -3.32 -4.18
N LEU A 369 6.58 -4.40 -3.39
CA LEU A 369 7.00 -4.29 -1.99
C LEU A 369 8.42 -3.71 -1.88
N GLN A 370 9.35 -4.18 -2.70
CA GLN A 370 10.72 -3.66 -2.72
C GLN A 370 10.78 -2.18 -3.14
N GLN A 371 10.02 -1.77 -4.17
CA GLN A 371 9.96 -0.37 -4.59
C GLN A 371 9.37 0.53 -3.50
N SER A 372 8.37 0.04 -2.77
CA SER A 372 7.72 0.80 -1.69
C SER A 372 8.67 1.14 -0.53
N GLN A 373 9.72 0.33 -0.31
CA GLN A 373 10.74 0.59 0.71
C GLN A 373 11.59 1.83 0.41
N ASN A 374 11.71 2.19 -0.87
CA ASN A 374 12.42 3.39 -1.32
C ASN A 374 11.45 4.55 -1.60
N ALA A 375 10.14 4.36 -1.46
CA ALA A 375 9.15 5.38 -1.77
C ALA A 375 9.05 6.43 -0.65
N VAL A 376 8.68 7.65 -1.05
CA VAL A 376 8.48 8.77 -0.14
C VAL A 376 7.09 8.69 0.48
N ALA A 377 7.02 8.36 1.76
CA ALA A 377 5.79 8.44 2.54
C ALA A 377 5.65 9.86 3.10
N VAL A 378 4.82 10.66 2.46
CA VAL A 378 4.57 12.06 2.85
C VAL A 378 3.83 12.09 4.19
N PRO A 379 4.32 12.81 5.21
CA PRO A 379 3.58 13.01 6.45
C PRO A 379 2.26 13.74 6.18
N LEU A 380 1.18 13.38 6.90
CA LEU A 380 -0.13 14.02 6.69
C LEU A 380 -0.10 15.53 6.96
N ASP A 381 0.69 15.97 7.94
CA ASP A 381 0.88 17.39 8.26
C ASP A 381 1.50 18.21 7.12
N ASP A 382 2.11 17.53 6.15
CA ASP A 382 2.78 18.18 5.00
C ASP A 382 2.03 17.99 3.67
N TRP A 383 0.90 17.26 3.63
CA TRP A 383 0.20 17.00 2.37
C TRP A 383 -0.29 18.26 1.66
N GLU A 384 -0.81 19.23 2.42
CA GLU A 384 -1.24 20.51 1.83
C GLU A 384 -0.04 21.28 1.25
N LYS A 385 1.09 21.28 1.97
CA LYS A 385 2.34 21.86 1.50
C LYS A 385 2.85 21.17 0.24
N LEU A 386 2.83 19.83 0.23
CA LEU A 386 3.20 19.08 -0.97
C LEU A 386 2.32 19.44 -2.16
N ASN A 387 1.01 19.52 -2.01
CA ASN A 387 0.11 19.89 -3.11
C ASN A 387 0.50 21.25 -3.70
N LYS A 388 0.82 22.24 -2.88
CA LYS A 388 1.31 23.56 -3.33
C LYS A 388 2.66 23.46 -4.05
N ILE A 389 3.56 22.63 -3.54
CA ILE A 389 4.87 22.38 -4.17
C ILE A 389 4.70 21.65 -5.49
N LEU A 390 3.78 20.68 -5.59
CA LEU A 390 3.51 19.96 -6.84
C LEU A 390 2.90 20.89 -7.89
N GLU A 391 1.95 21.77 -7.52
CA GLU A 391 1.33 22.76 -8.41
C GLU A 391 2.37 23.74 -8.99
N GLU A 392 3.18 24.35 -8.13
CA GLU A 392 4.25 25.27 -8.56
C GLU A 392 5.36 24.51 -9.33
N GLY A 393 5.71 23.31 -8.85
CA GLY A 393 6.70 22.45 -9.49
C GLY A 393 6.29 22.05 -10.90
N GLU A 394 4.99 21.76 -11.14
CA GLU A 394 4.46 21.46 -12.47
C GLU A 394 4.64 22.64 -13.41
N PHE A 395 4.34 23.87 -12.97
CA PHE A 395 4.53 25.08 -13.78
C PHE A 395 5.98 25.24 -14.25
N TRP A 396 6.95 25.06 -13.36
CA TRP A 396 8.38 25.17 -13.74
C TRP A 396 8.89 23.94 -14.50
N TYR A 397 8.34 22.76 -14.22
CA TYR A 397 8.64 21.52 -14.93
C TYR A 397 8.30 21.64 -16.41
N GLU A 398 7.08 22.07 -16.74
CA GLU A 398 6.61 22.23 -18.11
C GLU A 398 7.50 23.17 -18.90
N ARG A 399 7.81 24.33 -18.35
CA ARG A 399 8.66 25.34 -19.00
C ARG A 399 10.09 24.88 -19.20
N ALA A 400 10.63 24.10 -18.24
CA ALA A 400 11.95 23.52 -18.38
C ALA A 400 11.97 22.42 -19.45
N ILE A 401 10.98 21.52 -19.47
CA ILE A 401 10.89 20.46 -20.49
C ILE A 401 10.65 21.04 -21.88
N ALA A 402 9.84 22.08 -22.01
CA ALA A 402 9.63 22.80 -23.26
C ALA A 402 10.88 23.60 -23.74
N GLY A 403 11.88 23.76 -22.86
CA GLY A 403 13.09 24.53 -23.18
C GLY A 403 12.93 26.06 -23.08
N GLU A 404 11.81 26.54 -22.53
CA GLU A 404 11.55 27.96 -22.31
C GLU A 404 12.46 28.56 -21.23
N ILE A 405 12.85 27.76 -20.25
CA ILE A 405 13.83 28.11 -19.22
C ILE A 405 14.86 26.98 -19.05
N SER A 406 16.02 27.30 -18.47
CA SER A 406 17.00 26.27 -18.11
C SER A 406 16.51 25.41 -16.93
N SER A 407 16.93 24.15 -16.86
CA SER A 407 16.65 23.24 -15.75
C SER A 407 17.12 23.82 -14.40
N SER A 408 18.27 24.51 -14.41
CA SER A 408 18.79 25.19 -13.22
C SER A 408 17.90 26.36 -12.79
N ALA A 409 17.39 27.17 -13.73
CA ALA A 409 16.47 28.25 -13.41
C ALA A 409 15.13 27.72 -12.83
N ALA A 410 14.61 26.61 -13.36
CA ALA A 410 13.41 25.96 -12.82
C ALA A 410 13.62 25.52 -11.37
N ALA A 411 14.74 24.82 -11.10
CA ALA A 411 15.08 24.37 -9.75
C ALA A 411 15.25 25.52 -8.76
N GLN A 412 15.91 26.61 -9.19
CA GLN A 412 16.08 27.79 -8.37
C GLN A 412 14.74 28.46 -8.04
N LYS A 413 13.86 28.62 -9.05
CA LYS A 413 12.54 29.25 -8.84
C LYS A 413 11.66 28.42 -7.91
N LEU A 414 11.62 27.10 -8.05
CA LEU A 414 10.89 26.23 -7.14
C LEU A 414 11.48 26.29 -5.73
N THR A 415 12.81 26.33 -5.57
CA THR A 415 13.47 26.48 -4.27
C THR A 415 13.06 27.78 -3.60
N LEU A 416 13.10 28.91 -4.30
CA LEU A 416 12.69 30.20 -3.78
C LEU A 416 11.22 30.24 -3.38
N TYR A 417 10.34 29.63 -4.20
CA TYR A 417 8.93 29.50 -3.88
C TYR A 417 8.73 28.75 -2.55
N ILE A 418 9.35 27.57 -2.41
CA ILE A 418 9.19 26.75 -1.19
C ILE A 418 9.72 27.49 0.03
N GLN A 419 10.88 28.16 -0.05
CA GLN A 419 11.43 28.97 1.05
C GLN A 419 10.47 30.08 1.45
N SER A 420 9.96 30.85 0.47
CA SER A 420 8.99 31.91 0.72
C SER A 420 7.69 31.39 1.35
N TYR A 421 7.21 30.25 0.89
CA TYR A 421 6.01 29.61 1.41
C TYR A 421 6.20 29.19 2.89
N LEU A 422 7.33 28.54 3.22
CA LEU A 422 7.64 28.12 4.57
C LEU A 422 7.82 29.32 5.53
N ASP A 423 8.46 30.40 5.08
CA ASP A 423 8.63 31.62 5.87
C ASP A 423 7.27 32.31 6.18
N GLN A 424 6.32 32.25 5.24
CA GLN A 424 4.97 32.77 5.47
C GLN A 424 4.19 31.93 6.50
N GLU A 425 4.31 30.59 6.44
CA GLU A 425 3.66 29.71 7.42
C GLU A 425 4.21 29.95 8.85
N VAL A 426 5.51 30.11 9.00
CA VAL A 426 6.12 30.45 10.32
C VAL A 426 5.59 31.78 10.86
N ARG A 427 5.41 32.80 10.00
CA ARG A 427 4.87 34.12 10.42
C ARG A 427 3.40 34.10 10.83
N LYS A 428 2.60 33.16 10.31
CA LYS A 428 1.19 33.01 10.70
C LYS A 428 1.01 32.36 12.08
N ILE A 429 2.01 31.60 12.52
CA ILE A 429 1.99 30.87 13.80
C ILE A 429 2.49 31.74 14.96
N ASN A 430 3.31 32.77 14.67
CA ASN A 430 3.83 33.76 15.64
C ASN A 430 2.95 35.01 15.65
#